data_34de2a4953b4ca1d970a0fb6a8059885
#
_entry.id   34de2a4953b4ca1d970a0fb6a8059885
#
_cell.length_a   1.000
_cell.length_b   1.000
_cell.length_c   1.000
_cell.angle_alpha   90.00
_cell.angle_beta   90.00
_cell.angle_gamma   90.00
#
_symmetry.space_group_name_H-M   'P 1'
#
loop_
_entity.id
_entity.type
_entity.pdbx_description
1 polymer ?
#
loop_
_entity_poly.entity_id
_entity_poly.type
_entity_poly.pdbx_seq_one_letter_code
_entity_poly.pdbx_strand_id
1 'polypeptide(L)'
;MTSVSRGRKKHAEEHEEHGPDERWMASYMDMVTVLMCMFIVLFAMSTVDANKFDLLRNSLATGFGQTDIGKLDTAKGTVLDPTKASKSGESFGSGPQTAQAAAAITVAKAAATAAVNEVDSIKNLEARVSASLAVQGLQGTVQYTVDQRGLTIRLVDQQAFFAPNSTVLTGSAPRMLDTIAPILSATGENIAVEGHADSRATLPPFPTNWELSSGRAVAVLRRMVESGGVTASKIGAVGYGSSRPLSFGTAPADFAQNRRVDIIALSNASESVRALIPDVVSGKIPGNATATAPAVVTAPAATTWVPVVTNSVPLILLPAVTPGR
;
A
#
# COMPACT_ATOMS: atom_id res chain seq x y z
N MET A 1 -3.56 -102.96 61.95
CA MET A 1 -3.65 -101.59 62.44
C MET A 1 -3.35 -100.68 61.27
N THR A 2 -4.34 -100.23 60.61
CA THR A 2 -4.35 -99.49 59.38
C THR A 2 -4.35 -97.96 59.66
N SER A 3 -3.31 -97.21 59.20
CA SER A 3 -3.21 -95.80 59.29
C SER A 3 -3.62 -95.19 57.93
N VAL A 4 -4.74 -94.43 57.94
CA VAL A 4 -5.28 -93.71 56.82
C VAL A 4 -4.62 -92.33 56.76
N SER A 5 -3.82 -92.11 55.71
CA SER A 5 -3.20 -90.76 55.35
C SER A 5 -4.25 -89.96 54.61
N ARG A 6 -4.60 -88.82 55.15
CA ARG A 6 -5.49 -87.81 54.54
C ARG A 6 -4.66 -86.89 53.65
N GLY A 7 -4.84 -87.02 52.37
CA GLY A 7 -4.22 -86.09 51.35
C GLY A 7 -4.88 -84.73 51.39
N ARG A 8 -4.10 -83.72 51.62
CA ARG A 8 -4.46 -82.29 51.62
C ARG A 8 -4.40 -81.79 50.15
N LYS A 9 -5.59 -81.50 49.59
CA LYS A 9 -5.70 -80.84 48.28
C LYS A 9 -5.18 -79.42 48.42
N LYS A 10 -4.13 -79.05 47.65
CA LYS A 10 -3.71 -77.68 47.42
C LYS A 10 -4.72 -77.08 46.46
N HIS A 11 -5.39 -76.01 46.87
CA HIS A 11 -6.05 -75.04 45.96
C HIS A 11 -4.96 -74.35 45.17
N ALA A 12 -4.97 -74.50 43.86
CA ALA A 12 -4.26 -73.64 42.95
C ALA A 12 -5.03 -72.31 42.89
N GLU A 13 -4.44 -71.25 43.38
CA GLU A 13 -4.90 -69.89 43.10
C GLU A 13 -4.62 -69.64 41.63
N GLU A 14 -5.67 -69.51 40.80
CA GLU A 14 -5.60 -68.92 39.47
C GLU A 14 -5.23 -67.45 39.66
N HIS A 15 -4.01 -67.11 39.33
CA HIS A 15 -3.63 -65.73 39.07
C HIS A 15 -4.35 -65.27 37.81
N GLU A 16 -5.47 -64.51 37.97
CA GLU A 16 -6.03 -63.66 36.91
C GLU A 16 -4.89 -62.68 36.54
N GLU A 17 -4.27 -62.86 35.36
CA GLU A 17 -3.47 -61.82 34.75
C GLU A 17 -4.36 -60.61 34.52
N HIS A 18 -4.23 -59.62 35.38
CA HIS A 18 -4.79 -58.32 35.12
C HIS A 18 -4.07 -57.75 33.87
N GLY A 19 -4.75 -57.80 32.73
CA GLY A 19 -4.33 -57.08 31.53
C GLY A 19 -4.00 -55.62 31.86
N PRO A 20 -3.11 -54.98 31.10
CA PRO A 20 -2.70 -53.61 31.36
C PRO A 20 -3.91 -52.70 31.51
N ASP A 21 -3.88 -51.88 32.55
CA ASP A 21 -4.98 -51.01 32.93
C ASP A 21 -5.30 -50.02 31.82
N GLU A 22 -6.29 -50.34 30.96
CA GLU A 22 -6.64 -49.57 29.75
C GLU A 22 -7.41 -48.27 30.05
N ARG A 23 -7.56 -47.88 31.33
CA ARG A 23 -8.29 -46.69 31.75
C ARG A 23 -7.72 -45.39 31.16
N TRP A 24 -6.42 -45.36 30.89
CA TRP A 24 -5.78 -44.22 30.23
C TRP A 24 -6.24 -44.05 28.77
N MET A 25 -6.62 -45.16 28.10
CA MET A 25 -7.09 -45.15 26.71
C MET A 25 -8.44 -44.42 26.58
N ALA A 26 -9.33 -44.54 27.58
CA ALA A 26 -10.59 -43.83 27.58
C ALA A 26 -10.40 -42.30 27.67
N SER A 27 -9.47 -41.85 28.52
CA SER A 27 -9.11 -40.40 28.60
C SER A 27 -8.41 -39.89 27.34
N TYR A 28 -7.59 -40.73 26.71
CA TYR A 28 -6.93 -40.41 25.46
C TYR A 28 -7.94 -40.29 24.31
N MET A 29 -8.90 -41.22 24.21
CA MET A 29 -9.94 -41.17 23.17
C MET A 29 -10.87 -39.93 23.37
N ASP A 30 -11.19 -39.56 24.59
CA ASP A 30 -11.98 -38.34 24.86
C ASP A 30 -11.22 -37.09 24.39
N MET A 31 -9.94 -36.97 24.71
CA MET A 31 -9.10 -35.87 24.25
C MET A 31 -9.01 -35.81 22.72
N VAL A 32 -8.84 -36.94 22.05
CA VAL A 32 -8.74 -37.01 20.58
C VAL A 32 -10.06 -36.62 19.92
N THR A 33 -11.22 -37.08 20.48
CA THR A 33 -12.52 -36.74 19.93
C THR A 33 -12.84 -35.26 20.09
N VAL A 34 -12.53 -34.64 21.24
CA VAL A 34 -12.68 -33.20 21.44
C VAL A 34 -11.79 -32.40 20.47
N LEU A 35 -10.54 -32.83 20.30
CA LEU A 35 -9.60 -32.19 19.37
C LEU A 35 -10.08 -32.31 17.91
N MET A 36 -10.60 -33.49 17.53
CA MET A 36 -11.18 -33.71 16.20
C MET A 36 -12.42 -32.83 15.97
N CYS A 37 -13.32 -32.74 16.94
CA CYS A 37 -14.48 -31.85 16.88
C CYS A 37 -14.04 -30.38 16.70
N MET A 38 -13.02 -29.94 17.45
CA MET A 38 -12.46 -28.60 17.33
C MET A 38 -11.90 -28.34 15.91
N PHE A 39 -11.16 -29.29 15.34
CA PHE A 39 -10.64 -29.16 13.98
C PHE A 39 -11.76 -29.12 12.94
N ILE A 40 -12.81 -29.94 13.08
CA ILE A 40 -13.96 -29.90 12.17
C ILE A 40 -14.65 -28.53 12.23
N VAL A 41 -14.85 -27.96 13.42
CA VAL A 41 -15.47 -26.63 13.58
C VAL A 41 -14.56 -25.55 12.97
N LEU A 42 -13.25 -25.57 13.25
CA LEU A 42 -12.30 -24.63 12.66
C LEU A 42 -12.23 -24.77 11.14
N PHE A 43 -12.26 -26.00 10.61
CA PHE A 43 -12.30 -26.24 9.17
C PHE A 43 -13.60 -25.73 8.54
N ALA A 44 -14.74 -25.96 9.15
CA ALA A 44 -16.03 -25.44 8.69
C ALA A 44 -16.09 -23.91 8.69
N MET A 45 -15.44 -23.24 9.65
CA MET A 45 -15.32 -21.78 9.68
C MET A 45 -14.22 -21.24 8.75
N SER A 46 -13.22 -22.05 8.41
CA SER A 46 -12.11 -21.68 7.53
C SER A 46 -12.43 -21.82 6.05
N THR A 47 -13.49 -22.50 5.66
CA THR A 47 -13.92 -22.54 4.26
C THR A 47 -14.47 -21.16 3.88
N VAL A 48 -13.61 -20.31 3.35
CA VAL A 48 -14.06 -19.12 2.60
C VAL A 48 -14.95 -19.65 1.48
N ASP A 49 -16.20 -19.28 1.52
CA ASP A 49 -17.19 -19.70 0.53
C ASP A 49 -16.80 -19.08 -0.82
N ALA A 50 -16.10 -19.87 -1.64
CA ALA A 50 -15.60 -19.43 -2.97
C ALA A 50 -16.76 -18.87 -3.82
N ASN A 51 -17.98 -19.38 -3.63
CA ASN A 51 -19.16 -18.87 -4.32
C ASN A 51 -19.54 -17.45 -3.88
N LYS A 52 -19.36 -17.13 -2.61
CA LYS A 52 -19.58 -15.74 -2.11
C LYS A 52 -18.49 -14.80 -2.59
N PHE A 53 -17.27 -15.28 -2.70
CA PHE A 53 -16.17 -14.50 -3.25
C PHE A 53 -16.38 -14.23 -4.75
N ASP A 54 -16.81 -15.22 -5.53
CA ASP A 54 -17.10 -15.04 -6.95
C ASP A 54 -18.34 -14.15 -7.19
N LEU A 55 -19.36 -14.24 -6.34
CA LEU A 55 -20.50 -13.32 -6.37
C LEU A 55 -20.06 -11.87 -6.04
N LEU A 56 -19.17 -11.70 -5.08
CA LEU A 56 -18.61 -10.39 -4.76
C LEU A 56 -17.77 -9.84 -5.93
N ARG A 57 -16.92 -10.66 -6.51
CA ARG A 57 -16.11 -10.31 -7.69
C ARG A 57 -16.99 -9.94 -8.90
N ASN A 58 -18.03 -10.72 -9.17
CA ASN A 58 -18.93 -10.46 -10.29
C ASN A 58 -19.78 -9.19 -10.06
N SER A 59 -20.24 -8.95 -8.83
CA SER A 59 -20.96 -7.72 -8.50
C SER A 59 -20.07 -6.48 -8.56
N LEU A 60 -18.79 -6.61 -8.17
CA LEU A 60 -17.80 -5.54 -8.36
C LEU A 60 -17.54 -5.31 -9.87
N ALA A 61 -17.30 -6.36 -10.66
CA ALA A 61 -17.06 -6.23 -12.09
C ALA A 61 -18.23 -5.55 -12.80
N THR A 62 -19.47 -5.89 -12.45
CA THR A 62 -20.69 -5.27 -12.98
C THR A 62 -20.85 -3.83 -12.50
N GLY A 63 -20.49 -3.54 -11.23
CA GLY A 63 -20.55 -2.18 -10.66
C GLY A 63 -19.51 -1.23 -11.23
N PHE A 64 -18.38 -1.74 -11.71
CA PHE A 64 -17.31 -0.95 -12.36
C PHE A 64 -17.43 -0.86 -13.88
N GLY A 65 -18.56 -1.26 -14.46
CA GLY A 65 -18.86 -1.06 -15.89
C GLY A 65 -18.11 -1.99 -16.85
N GLN A 66 -17.50 -3.06 -16.37
CA GLN A 66 -17.08 -4.16 -17.23
C GLN A 66 -18.29 -5.04 -17.53
N THR A 67 -19.12 -4.61 -18.47
CA THR A 67 -20.08 -5.47 -19.13
C THR A 67 -19.33 -6.31 -20.15
N ASP A 68 -18.82 -7.44 -19.70
CA ASP A 68 -18.45 -8.52 -20.63
C ASP A 68 -19.76 -9.11 -21.18
N ILE A 69 -20.17 -8.61 -22.35
CA ILE A 69 -21.38 -9.01 -23.09
C ILE A 69 -21.19 -10.42 -23.69
N GLY A 70 -20.56 -11.34 -22.97
CA GLY A 70 -20.17 -12.59 -23.55
C GLY A 70 -20.41 -13.89 -22.80
N LYS A 71 -20.73 -13.85 -21.52
CA LYS A 71 -21.04 -15.06 -20.73
C LYS A 71 -22.09 -14.82 -19.69
N LEU A 72 -23.35 -14.79 -20.13
CA LEU A 72 -24.48 -15.07 -19.25
C LEU A 72 -24.48 -16.57 -18.98
N ASP A 73 -24.02 -16.98 -17.82
CA ASP A 73 -24.18 -18.35 -17.35
C ASP A 73 -25.66 -18.58 -17.01
N THR A 74 -26.35 -19.28 -17.89
CA THR A 74 -27.77 -19.56 -17.82
C THR A 74 -28.11 -20.72 -16.87
N ALA A 75 -27.37 -20.89 -15.80
CA ALA A 75 -27.74 -21.82 -14.75
C ALA A 75 -28.74 -21.16 -13.77
N LYS A 76 -30.02 -21.23 -14.08
CA LYS A 76 -31.17 -20.84 -13.25
C LYS A 76 -31.39 -19.33 -13.01
N GLY A 77 -31.51 -18.57 -14.06
CA GLY A 77 -32.03 -17.20 -13.96
C GLY A 77 -33.01 -16.91 -15.07
N THR A 78 -34.22 -16.46 -14.76
CA THR A 78 -35.21 -15.97 -15.67
C THR A 78 -34.60 -14.83 -16.49
N VAL A 79 -34.47 -15.02 -17.80
CA VAL A 79 -34.03 -13.99 -18.74
C VAL A 79 -35.08 -12.88 -18.74
N LEU A 80 -34.80 -11.75 -18.12
CA LEU A 80 -35.64 -10.56 -18.27
C LEU A 80 -35.28 -9.88 -19.57
N ASP A 81 -36.26 -9.76 -20.44
CA ASP A 81 -36.18 -9.01 -21.72
C ASP A 81 -35.74 -7.56 -21.43
N PRO A 82 -34.66 -7.05 -22.08
CA PRO A 82 -34.14 -5.69 -21.83
C PRO A 82 -35.19 -4.60 -22.05
N THR A 83 -36.24 -4.84 -22.81
CA THR A 83 -37.34 -3.89 -23.07
C THR A 83 -38.30 -3.74 -21.89
N LYS A 84 -38.26 -4.62 -20.87
CA LYS A 84 -39.10 -4.57 -19.68
C LYS A 84 -38.41 -4.02 -18.46
N ALA A 85 -37.11 -3.71 -18.52
CA ALA A 85 -36.34 -3.15 -17.44
C ALA A 85 -36.62 -1.68 -17.10
N SER A 86 -37.44 -0.99 -17.90
CA SER A 86 -37.75 0.42 -17.74
C SER A 86 -39.17 0.75 -17.28
N LYS A 87 -40.00 -0.25 -16.91
CA LYS A 87 -41.29 0.04 -16.26
C LYS A 87 -41.24 -0.25 -14.80
N SER A 88 -41.25 0.83 -14.04
CA SER A 88 -41.47 0.90 -12.59
C SER A 88 -42.63 0.02 -12.19
N GLY A 89 -42.42 -0.80 -11.20
CA GLY A 89 -43.51 -1.40 -10.48
C GLY A 89 -43.21 -2.82 -10.02
N GLU A 90 -43.15 -2.94 -8.70
CA GLU A 90 -43.20 -4.15 -7.92
C GLU A 90 -41.84 -4.85 -7.72
N SER A 91 -41.16 -4.31 -6.76
CA SER A 91 -40.04 -4.85 -6.00
C SER A 91 -40.42 -6.18 -5.37
N PHE A 92 -39.83 -7.26 -5.87
CA PHE A 92 -39.72 -8.48 -5.07
C PHE A 92 -38.64 -8.27 -4.01
N GLY A 93 -39.10 -8.07 -2.77
CA GLY A 93 -38.27 -8.28 -1.57
C GLY A 93 -37.16 -7.28 -1.30
N SER A 94 -37.51 -6.05 -0.97
CA SER A 94 -36.62 -5.16 -0.23
C SER A 94 -36.41 -5.69 1.18
N GLY A 95 -35.61 -6.75 1.30
CA GLY A 95 -35.09 -7.18 2.60
C GLY A 95 -33.82 -6.38 2.96
N PRO A 96 -33.43 -6.34 4.23
CA PRO A 96 -32.25 -5.61 4.69
C PRO A 96 -30.93 -6.00 3.99
N GLN A 97 -30.88 -7.11 3.29
CA GLN A 97 -29.73 -7.58 2.53
C GLN A 97 -29.44 -6.76 1.25
N THR A 98 -30.49 -6.19 0.60
CA THR A 98 -30.29 -5.35 -0.59
C THR A 98 -29.74 -3.98 -0.26
N ALA A 99 -30.11 -3.42 0.89
CA ALA A 99 -29.57 -2.15 1.38
C ALA A 99 -28.07 -2.27 1.77
N GLN A 100 -27.69 -3.40 2.38
CA GLN A 100 -26.28 -3.68 2.71
C GLN A 100 -25.42 -3.91 1.46
N ALA A 101 -25.94 -4.62 0.46
CA ALA A 101 -25.23 -4.82 -0.81
C ALA A 101 -25.04 -3.49 -1.56
N ALA A 102 -26.07 -2.63 -1.62
CA ALA A 102 -25.98 -1.31 -2.22
C ALA A 102 -24.99 -0.39 -1.49
N ALA A 103 -24.96 -0.44 -0.15
CA ALA A 103 -24.00 0.29 0.67
C ALA A 103 -22.57 -0.21 0.43
N ALA A 104 -22.35 -1.52 0.34
CA ALA A 104 -21.03 -2.09 0.04
C ALA A 104 -20.50 -1.67 -1.33
N ILE A 105 -21.36 -1.63 -2.36
CA ILE A 105 -21.00 -1.17 -3.71
C ILE A 105 -20.61 0.32 -3.69
N THR A 106 -21.34 1.17 -2.96
CA THR A 106 -21.02 2.59 -2.86
C THR A 106 -19.68 2.83 -2.15
N VAL A 107 -19.39 2.07 -1.08
CA VAL A 107 -18.10 2.13 -0.36
C VAL A 107 -16.96 1.65 -1.25
N ALA A 108 -17.13 0.54 -1.98
CA ALA A 108 -16.12 0.04 -2.90
C ALA A 108 -15.82 1.04 -4.04
N LYS A 109 -16.87 1.65 -4.61
CA LYS A 109 -16.72 2.69 -5.64
C LYS A 109 -16.01 3.94 -5.11
N ALA A 110 -16.35 4.36 -3.90
CA ALA A 110 -15.67 5.49 -3.24
C ALA A 110 -14.18 5.19 -3.00
N ALA A 111 -13.85 3.98 -2.53
CA ALA A 111 -12.47 3.55 -2.35
C ALA A 111 -11.69 3.49 -3.68
N ALA A 112 -12.29 3.01 -4.75
CA ALA A 112 -11.67 2.98 -6.07
C ALA A 112 -11.42 4.41 -6.61
N THR A 113 -12.38 5.32 -6.47
CA THR A 113 -12.19 6.73 -6.85
C THR A 113 -11.09 7.39 -6.02
N ALA A 114 -11.05 7.13 -4.72
CA ALA A 114 -9.99 7.62 -3.84
C ALA A 114 -8.62 7.06 -4.24
N ALA A 115 -8.54 5.78 -4.65
CA ALA A 115 -7.29 5.18 -5.12
C ALA A 115 -6.79 5.80 -6.43
N VAL A 116 -7.69 6.14 -7.36
CA VAL A 116 -7.33 6.88 -8.59
C VAL A 116 -6.76 8.25 -8.24
N ASN A 117 -7.43 9.01 -7.37
CA ASN A 117 -6.95 10.33 -6.94
C ASN A 117 -5.59 10.25 -6.23
N GLU A 118 -5.38 9.20 -5.43
CA GLU A 118 -4.12 8.96 -4.74
C GLU A 118 -3.00 8.66 -5.74
N VAL A 119 -3.24 7.81 -6.74
CA VAL A 119 -2.28 7.50 -7.81
C VAL A 119 -1.94 8.76 -8.62
N ASP A 120 -2.92 9.61 -8.91
CA ASP A 120 -2.69 10.88 -9.61
C ASP A 120 -1.83 11.84 -8.76
N SER A 121 -2.07 11.89 -7.44
CA SER A 121 -1.24 12.64 -6.49
C SER A 121 0.21 12.14 -6.48
N ILE A 122 0.40 10.82 -6.40
CA ILE A 122 1.71 10.17 -6.44
C ILE A 122 2.43 10.45 -7.76
N LYS A 123 1.75 10.37 -8.90
CA LYS A 123 2.32 10.68 -10.22
C LYS A 123 2.71 12.15 -10.35
N ASN A 124 1.92 13.06 -9.79
CA ASN A 124 2.26 14.48 -9.72
C ASN A 124 3.51 14.72 -8.88
N LEU A 125 3.65 14.01 -7.76
CA LEU A 125 4.86 14.07 -6.93
C LEU A 125 6.09 13.56 -7.71
N GLU A 126 5.97 12.40 -8.37
CA GLU A 126 7.00 11.82 -9.23
C GLU A 126 7.43 12.83 -10.33
N ALA A 127 6.47 13.43 -11.03
CA ALA A 127 6.73 14.41 -12.08
C ALA A 127 7.49 15.65 -11.54
N ARG A 128 7.11 16.15 -10.37
CA ARG A 128 7.81 17.29 -9.72
C ARG A 128 9.24 16.94 -9.34
N VAL A 129 9.46 15.76 -8.76
CA VAL A 129 10.80 15.27 -8.40
C VAL A 129 11.63 15.08 -9.67
N SER A 130 11.09 14.42 -10.68
CA SER A 130 11.77 14.16 -11.96
C SER A 130 12.14 15.45 -12.67
N ALA A 131 11.24 16.43 -12.75
CA ALA A 131 11.50 17.73 -13.35
C ALA A 131 12.61 18.49 -12.62
N SER A 132 12.60 18.49 -11.29
CA SER A 132 13.62 19.16 -10.48
C SER A 132 15.00 18.52 -10.63
N LEU A 133 15.06 17.19 -10.70
CA LEU A 133 16.31 16.46 -10.97
C LEU A 133 16.82 16.70 -12.40
N ALA A 134 15.91 16.84 -13.38
CA ALA A 134 16.28 17.16 -14.76
C ALA A 134 16.96 18.52 -14.88
N VAL A 135 16.46 19.53 -14.17
CA VAL A 135 17.10 20.87 -14.12
C VAL A 135 18.53 20.80 -13.58
N GLN A 136 18.80 19.86 -12.67
CA GLN A 136 20.15 19.66 -12.09
C GLN A 136 21.03 18.71 -12.93
N GLY A 137 20.53 18.18 -14.04
CA GLY A 137 21.25 17.19 -14.85
C GLY A 137 21.39 15.82 -14.17
N LEU A 138 20.51 15.52 -13.21
CA LEU A 138 20.51 14.30 -12.41
C LEU A 138 19.43 13.28 -12.83
N GLN A 139 18.82 13.48 -14.02
CA GLN A 139 17.90 12.51 -14.58
C GLN A 139 18.63 11.18 -14.84
N GLY A 140 17.97 10.07 -14.51
CA GLY A 140 18.54 8.73 -14.65
C GLY A 140 19.34 8.24 -13.43
N THR A 141 19.55 9.08 -12.41
CA THR A 141 20.18 8.67 -11.15
C THR A 141 19.20 7.97 -10.20
N VAL A 142 17.89 8.07 -10.47
CA VAL A 142 16.82 7.47 -9.68
C VAL A 142 15.85 6.70 -10.56
N GLN A 143 15.23 5.68 -9.96
CA GLN A 143 14.09 4.96 -10.53
C GLN A 143 12.88 5.16 -9.63
N TYR A 144 11.71 5.28 -10.23
CA TYR A 144 10.46 5.44 -9.52
C TYR A 144 9.65 4.15 -9.58
N THR A 145 9.02 3.81 -8.48
CA THR A 145 8.08 2.68 -8.39
C THR A 145 6.92 3.10 -7.52
N VAL A 146 5.70 2.90 -8.01
CA VAL A 146 4.47 3.15 -7.26
C VAL A 146 3.90 1.81 -6.80
N ASP A 147 3.75 1.64 -5.49
CA ASP A 147 3.22 0.44 -4.87
C ASP A 147 2.15 0.79 -3.81
N GLN A 148 1.67 -0.20 -3.05
CA GLN A 148 0.68 0.00 -1.98
C GLN A 148 1.17 0.95 -0.87
N ARG A 149 2.46 1.16 -0.72
CA ARG A 149 3.03 2.04 0.30
C ARG A 149 3.05 3.50 -0.13
N GLY A 150 3.09 3.76 -1.44
CA GLY A 150 3.21 5.08 -2.03
C GLY A 150 4.27 5.15 -3.12
N LEU A 151 5.02 6.26 -3.19
CA LEU A 151 6.08 6.49 -4.15
C LEU A 151 7.43 6.04 -3.59
N THR A 152 8.03 5.04 -4.21
CA THR A 152 9.42 4.63 -3.94
C THR A 152 10.36 5.28 -4.95
N ILE A 153 11.29 6.09 -4.46
CA ILE A 153 12.38 6.71 -5.20
C ILE A 153 13.64 5.90 -4.91
N ARG A 154 14.05 5.07 -5.85
CA ARG A 154 15.21 4.20 -5.73
C ARG A 154 16.45 4.90 -6.29
N LEU A 155 17.48 4.99 -5.48
CA LEU A 155 18.77 5.48 -5.90
C LEU A 155 19.48 4.38 -6.70
N VAL A 156 19.64 4.62 -8.01
CA VAL A 156 20.35 3.74 -8.93
C VAL A 156 21.83 4.09 -8.91
N ASP A 157 22.69 3.08 -8.98
CA ASP A 157 24.14 3.23 -8.91
C ASP A 157 24.67 3.75 -7.55
N GLN A 158 24.60 2.90 -6.55
CA GLN A 158 25.18 3.20 -5.24
C GLN A 158 26.66 3.58 -5.25
N GLN A 159 27.45 3.18 -6.26
CA GLN A 159 28.85 3.55 -6.34
C GLN A 159 29.03 5.06 -6.60
N ALA A 160 28.03 5.70 -7.23
CA ALA A 160 27.99 7.15 -7.37
C ALA A 160 27.57 7.87 -6.09
N PHE A 161 26.86 7.17 -5.18
CA PHE A 161 26.30 7.78 -3.97
C PHE A 161 27.09 7.49 -2.69
N PHE A 162 27.74 6.34 -2.60
CA PHE A 162 28.57 5.92 -1.46
C PHE A 162 29.86 5.31 -1.94
N ALA A 163 30.94 5.60 -1.25
CA ALA A 163 32.19 4.87 -1.46
C ALA A 163 32.01 3.38 -1.08
N PRO A 164 32.79 2.46 -1.65
CA PRO A 164 32.76 1.06 -1.27
C PRO A 164 32.91 0.89 0.24
N ASN A 165 32.07 0.04 0.83
CA ASN A 165 32.08 -0.24 2.27
C ASN A 165 32.04 1.04 3.16
N SER A 166 31.28 2.06 2.75
CA SER A 166 31.17 3.35 3.42
C SER A 166 29.71 3.80 3.52
N THR A 167 29.45 4.63 4.53
CA THR A 167 28.18 5.31 4.74
C THR A 167 28.24 6.79 4.43
N VAL A 168 29.40 7.29 3.98
CA VAL A 168 29.57 8.69 3.60
C VAL A 168 28.99 8.94 2.22
N LEU A 169 28.09 9.92 2.14
CA LEU A 169 27.51 10.37 0.86
C LEU A 169 28.59 11.05 0.02
N THR A 170 28.69 10.63 -1.24
CA THR A 170 29.70 11.13 -2.19
C THR A 170 29.05 11.52 -3.52
N GLY A 171 29.85 12.15 -4.39
CA GLY A 171 29.44 12.46 -5.76
C GLY A 171 28.21 13.35 -5.84
N SER A 172 27.20 12.87 -6.57
CA SER A 172 25.95 13.59 -6.83
C SER A 172 24.91 13.42 -5.71
N ALA A 173 25.11 12.48 -4.77
CA ALA A 173 24.13 12.16 -3.74
C ALA A 173 23.69 13.36 -2.89
N PRO A 174 24.59 14.19 -2.35
CA PRO A 174 24.17 15.35 -1.56
C PRO A 174 23.27 16.30 -2.36
N ARG A 175 23.64 16.65 -3.58
CA ARG A 175 22.86 17.55 -4.44
C ARG A 175 21.49 16.97 -4.80
N MET A 176 21.44 15.67 -5.09
CA MET A 176 20.21 14.99 -5.40
C MET A 176 19.25 15.00 -4.19
N LEU A 177 19.76 14.66 -2.99
CA LEU A 177 18.96 14.67 -1.77
C LEU A 177 18.48 16.08 -1.41
N ASP A 178 19.32 17.10 -1.58
CA ASP A 178 18.95 18.51 -1.36
C ASP A 178 17.86 18.98 -2.34
N THR A 179 17.80 18.39 -3.54
CA THR A 179 16.76 18.67 -4.54
C THR A 179 15.45 17.98 -4.21
N ILE A 180 15.50 16.71 -3.77
CA ILE A 180 14.30 15.90 -3.51
C ILE A 180 13.66 16.26 -2.16
N ALA A 181 14.47 16.48 -1.13
CA ALA A 181 13.99 16.62 0.24
C ALA A 181 12.97 17.75 0.45
N PRO A 182 13.14 18.96 -0.09
CA PRO A 182 12.14 20.03 0.04
C PRO A 182 10.80 19.67 -0.63
N ILE A 183 10.86 18.94 -1.75
CA ILE A 183 9.65 18.51 -2.48
C ILE A 183 8.87 17.51 -1.64
N LEU A 184 9.56 16.52 -1.05
CA LEU A 184 8.94 15.53 -0.16
C LEU A 184 8.47 16.16 1.16
N SER A 185 9.21 17.10 1.71
CA SER A 185 8.81 17.82 2.92
C SER A 185 7.48 18.58 2.73
N ALA A 186 7.28 19.15 1.54
CA ALA A 186 6.08 19.92 1.20
C ALA A 186 4.81 19.06 1.06
N THR A 187 4.90 17.74 0.86
CA THR A 187 3.73 16.85 0.81
C THR A 187 3.12 16.61 2.18
N GLY A 188 3.91 16.74 3.23
CA GLY A 188 3.49 16.43 4.58
C GLY A 188 3.32 14.93 4.88
N GLU A 189 3.70 14.06 3.96
CA GLU A 189 3.67 12.61 4.12
C GLU A 189 4.81 12.11 5.03
N ASN A 190 4.66 10.89 5.54
CA ASN A 190 5.74 10.23 6.25
C ASN A 190 6.72 9.64 5.23
N ILE A 191 8.02 9.67 5.56
CA ILE A 191 9.07 9.20 4.68
C ILE A 191 9.79 8.03 5.35
N ALA A 192 9.96 6.93 4.63
CA ALA A 192 10.80 5.82 5.04
C ALA A 192 12.04 5.75 4.16
N VAL A 193 13.22 5.61 4.77
CA VAL A 193 14.48 5.39 4.07
C VAL A 193 14.94 3.97 4.32
N GLU A 194 15.00 3.15 3.28
CA GLU A 194 15.34 1.74 3.36
C GLU A 194 16.71 1.48 2.73
N GLY A 195 17.65 1.00 3.53
CA GLY A 195 18.99 0.61 3.06
C GLY A 195 19.07 -0.88 2.75
N HIS A 196 19.70 -1.22 1.64
CA HIS A 196 19.91 -2.60 1.22
C HIS A 196 21.36 -2.85 0.82
N ALA A 197 21.82 -4.07 1.02
CA ALA A 197 23.15 -4.53 0.63
C ALA A 197 23.03 -5.75 -0.29
N ASP A 198 24.09 -6.10 -0.97
CA ASP A 198 24.19 -7.37 -1.69
C ASP A 198 24.53 -8.53 -0.72
N SER A 199 24.56 -9.74 -1.23
CA SER A 199 24.80 -10.96 -0.43
C SER A 199 26.26 -11.19 -0.04
N ARG A 200 27.21 -10.37 -0.49
CA ARG A 200 28.60 -10.49 -0.14
C ARG A 200 28.88 -10.03 1.29
N ALA A 201 29.87 -10.60 1.91
CA ALA A 201 30.31 -10.16 3.22
C ALA A 201 30.83 -8.72 3.19
N THR A 202 30.56 -7.98 4.25
CA THR A 202 31.16 -6.66 4.49
C THR A 202 32.59 -6.78 4.99
N LEU A 203 33.30 -5.67 4.94
CA LEU A 203 34.63 -5.52 5.51
C LEU A 203 34.58 -4.57 6.72
N PRO A 204 35.55 -4.61 7.63
CA PRO A 204 35.65 -3.61 8.69
C PRO A 204 35.53 -2.18 8.11
N PRO A 205 34.86 -1.24 8.79
CA PRO A 205 34.42 -1.28 10.18
C PRO A 205 33.03 -1.90 10.39
N PHE A 206 32.32 -2.38 9.36
CA PHE A 206 30.97 -2.91 9.49
C PHE A 206 31.00 -4.42 9.73
N PRO A 207 30.47 -4.91 10.85
CA PRO A 207 30.46 -6.35 11.15
C PRO A 207 29.62 -7.14 10.15
N THR A 208 28.46 -6.59 9.74
CA THR A 208 27.54 -7.24 8.82
C THR A 208 26.89 -6.25 7.83
N ASN A 209 26.18 -6.79 6.86
CA ASN A 209 25.39 -5.99 5.92
C ASN A 209 24.25 -5.19 6.58
N TRP A 210 23.83 -5.59 7.80
CA TRP A 210 22.83 -4.86 8.55
C TRP A 210 23.33 -3.49 9.01
N GLU A 211 24.51 -3.42 9.58
CA GLU A 211 25.11 -2.16 10.03
C GLU A 211 25.43 -1.25 8.84
N LEU A 212 25.99 -1.81 7.78
CA LEU A 212 26.31 -1.04 6.56
C LEU A 212 25.05 -0.43 5.94
N SER A 213 24.00 -1.23 5.75
CA SER A 213 22.75 -0.75 5.13
C SER A 213 22.00 0.25 6.02
N SER A 214 21.97 -0.01 7.34
CA SER A 214 21.38 0.93 8.31
C SER A 214 22.14 2.26 8.34
N GLY A 215 23.47 2.21 8.37
CA GLY A 215 24.30 3.41 8.36
C GLY A 215 24.09 4.25 7.08
N ARG A 216 23.90 3.62 5.93
CA ARG A 216 23.60 4.32 4.67
C ARG A 216 22.21 4.97 4.69
N ALA A 217 21.19 4.24 5.18
CA ALA A 217 19.85 4.79 5.33
C ALA A 217 19.84 5.99 6.29
N VAL A 218 20.56 5.89 7.41
CA VAL A 218 20.71 7.00 8.38
C VAL A 218 21.46 8.20 7.77
N ALA A 219 22.49 7.96 6.96
CA ALA A 219 23.20 9.06 6.27
C ALA A 219 22.30 9.85 5.32
N VAL A 220 21.42 9.16 4.57
CA VAL A 220 20.39 9.77 3.74
C VAL A 220 19.38 10.54 4.58
N LEU A 221 18.83 9.90 5.63
CA LEU A 221 17.89 10.54 6.55
C LEU A 221 18.47 11.84 7.11
N ARG A 222 19.68 11.78 7.66
CA ARG A 222 20.35 12.95 8.25
C ARG A 222 20.47 14.09 7.22
N ARG A 223 20.88 13.78 5.99
CA ARG A 223 20.96 14.79 4.93
C ARG A 223 19.63 15.43 4.64
N MET A 224 18.57 14.63 4.54
CA MET A 224 17.21 15.12 4.28
C MET A 224 16.67 16.00 5.42
N VAL A 225 17.02 15.70 6.67
CA VAL A 225 16.59 16.50 7.84
C VAL A 225 17.45 17.74 7.98
N GLU A 226 18.79 17.58 8.02
CA GLU A 226 19.74 18.65 8.36
C GLU A 226 19.88 19.70 7.24
N SER A 227 19.80 19.27 5.97
CA SER A 227 19.99 20.16 4.82
C SER A 227 18.72 20.30 3.96
N GLY A 228 17.87 19.29 3.92
CA GLY A 228 16.69 19.26 3.07
C GLY A 228 15.40 19.75 3.73
N GLY A 229 15.41 20.08 5.02
CA GLY A 229 14.25 20.64 5.74
C GLY A 229 13.11 19.65 6.00
N VAL A 230 13.36 18.34 5.91
CA VAL A 230 12.36 17.32 6.27
C VAL A 230 12.22 17.27 7.79
N THR A 231 10.97 17.28 8.25
CA THR A 231 10.66 17.20 9.68
C THR A 231 11.10 15.86 10.27
N ALA A 232 11.93 15.87 11.30
CA ALA A 232 12.52 14.66 11.89
C ALA A 232 11.48 13.64 12.40
N SER A 233 10.29 14.10 12.86
CA SER A 233 9.22 13.22 13.31
C SER A 233 8.48 12.50 12.17
N LYS A 234 8.71 12.91 10.91
CA LYS A 234 8.06 12.34 9.73
C LYS A 234 8.97 11.44 8.90
N ILE A 235 10.20 11.23 9.30
CA ILE A 235 11.15 10.41 8.56
C ILE A 235 11.77 9.34 9.45
N GLY A 236 11.86 8.12 8.93
CA GLY A 236 12.53 6.99 9.59
C GLY A 236 13.51 6.29 8.67
N ALA A 237 14.54 5.67 9.23
CA ALA A 237 15.54 4.90 8.48
C ALA A 237 15.63 3.46 8.98
N VAL A 238 15.66 2.50 8.05
CA VAL A 238 15.78 1.08 8.33
C VAL A 238 16.80 0.45 7.39
N GLY A 239 17.67 -0.41 7.93
CA GLY A 239 18.58 -1.23 7.12
C GLY A 239 18.08 -2.67 7.07
N TYR A 240 18.00 -3.23 5.87
CA TYR A 240 17.58 -4.61 5.64
C TYR A 240 18.73 -5.56 5.31
N GLY A 241 19.97 -5.07 5.31
CA GLY A 241 21.10 -5.90 4.90
C GLY A 241 20.85 -6.50 3.51
N SER A 242 21.13 -7.79 3.37
CA SER A 242 20.89 -8.57 2.16
C SER A 242 19.57 -9.35 2.18
N SER A 243 18.67 -9.11 3.15
CA SER A 243 17.46 -9.92 3.36
C SER A 243 16.35 -9.67 2.33
N ARG A 244 16.38 -8.54 1.61
CA ARG A 244 15.38 -8.16 0.61
C ARG A 244 16.02 -7.89 -0.75
N PRO A 245 16.54 -8.92 -1.45
CA PRO A 245 17.16 -8.76 -2.75
C PRO A 245 16.12 -8.44 -3.83
N LEU A 246 16.50 -7.62 -4.81
CA LEU A 246 15.74 -7.42 -6.05
C LEU A 246 16.14 -8.45 -7.12
N SER A 247 17.43 -8.82 -7.13
CA SER A 247 17.96 -9.86 -8.00
C SER A 247 18.60 -10.96 -7.16
N PHE A 248 18.30 -12.22 -7.50
CA PHE A 248 18.84 -13.40 -6.85
C PHE A 248 20.08 -13.96 -7.55
N GLY A 249 20.53 -13.29 -8.62
CA GLY A 249 21.74 -13.69 -9.34
C GLY A 249 23.03 -13.36 -8.59
N THR A 250 24.14 -13.86 -9.10
CA THR A 250 25.50 -13.65 -8.57
C THR A 250 26.39 -12.83 -9.52
N ALA A 251 25.81 -12.31 -10.61
CA ALA A 251 26.54 -11.44 -11.52
C ALA A 251 26.77 -10.05 -10.88
N PRO A 252 27.80 -9.32 -11.32
CA PRO A 252 28.06 -7.95 -10.82
C PRO A 252 26.86 -7.01 -10.95
N ALA A 253 26.06 -7.16 -12.00
CA ALA A 253 24.84 -6.40 -12.22
C ALA A 253 23.76 -6.71 -11.17
N ASP A 254 23.62 -7.98 -10.74
CA ASP A 254 22.69 -8.38 -9.69
C ASP A 254 23.06 -7.78 -8.34
N PHE A 255 24.34 -7.82 -8.01
CA PHE A 255 24.85 -7.16 -6.80
C PHE A 255 24.63 -5.64 -6.84
N ALA A 256 24.80 -5.02 -8.01
CA ALA A 256 24.57 -3.58 -8.16
C ALA A 256 23.09 -3.20 -7.89
N GLN A 257 22.14 -3.99 -8.37
CA GLN A 257 20.71 -3.78 -8.10
C GLN A 257 20.34 -3.97 -6.62
N ASN A 258 21.01 -4.90 -5.95
CA ASN A 258 20.75 -5.16 -4.53
C ASN A 258 21.35 -4.10 -3.62
N ARG A 259 22.49 -3.52 -3.97
CA ARG A 259 23.08 -2.36 -3.27
C ARG A 259 22.29 -1.11 -3.61
N ARG A 260 21.31 -0.75 -2.82
CA ARG A 260 20.44 0.40 -3.05
C ARG A 260 19.99 1.07 -1.76
N VAL A 261 19.54 2.29 -1.90
CA VAL A 261 18.75 2.97 -0.88
C VAL A 261 17.44 3.41 -1.53
N ASP A 262 16.35 3.00 -0.95
CA ASP A 262 15.00 3.34 -1.38
C ASP A 262 14.45 4.43 -0.44
N ILE A 263 14.00 5.56 -0.99
CA ILE A 263 13.33 6.65 -0.28
C ILE A 263 11.84 6.53 -0.63
N ILE A 264 11.00 6.32 0.36
CA ILE A 264 9.58 6.02 0.17
C ILE A 264 8.76 7.14 0.78
N ALA A 265 8.02 7.87 -0.05
CA ALA A 265 6.95 8.76 0.41
C ALA A 265 5.72 7.89 0.67
N LEU A 266 5.37 7.73 1.94
CA LEU A 266 4.31 6.84 2.38
C LEU A 266 2.94 7.48 2.20
N SER A 267 2.07 6.82 1.44
CA SER A 267 0.68 7.27 1.29
C SER A 267 -0.05 7.30 2.63
N ASN A 268 -0.73 8.40 2.90
CA ASN A 268 -1.60 8.58 4.07
C ASN A 268 -3.03 8.06 3.83
N ALA A 269 -3.31 7.49 2.66
CA ALA A 269 -4.59 6.91 2.35
C ALA A 269 -4.91 5.70 3.24
N SER A 270 -6.21 5.39 3.40
CA SER A 270 -6.64 4.22 4.15
C SER A 270 -6.12 2.93 3.52
N GLU A 271 -6.01 1.88 4.31
CA GLU A 271 -5.50 0.58 3.83
C GLU A 271 -6.33 0.04 2.65
N SER A 272 -7.66 0.20 2.69
CA SER A 272 -8.56 -0.20 1.60
C SER A 272 -8.28 0.55 0.29
N VAL A 273 -7.89 1.81 0.35
CA VAL A 273 -7.50 2.62 -0.80
C VAL A 273 -6.11 2.20 -1.29
N ARG A 274 -5.15 2.06 -0.39
CA ARG A 274 -3.77 1.65 -0.73
C ARG A 274 -3.71 0.26 -1.37
N ALA A 275 -4.56 -0.67 -0.94
CA ALA A 275 -4.64 -2.00 -1.55
C ALA A 275 -5.04 -1.96 -3.04
N LEU A 276 -5.74 -0.92 -3.48
CA LEU A 276 -6.17 -0.74 -4.87
C LEU A 276 -5.15 0.00 -5.75
N ILE A 277 -4.14 0.63 -5.17
CA ILE A 277 -3.10 1.37 -5.94
C ILE A 277 -2.48 0.52 -7.05
N PRO A 278 -2.03 -0.73 -6.83
CA PRO A 278 -1.45 -1.55 -7.89
C PRO A 278 -2.42 -1.83 -9.04
N ASP A 279 -3.70 -1.96 -8.76
CA ASP A 279 -4.72 -2.22 -9.79
C ASP A 279 -5.00 -0.96 -10.62
N VAL A 280 -4.94 0.22 -10.03
CA VAL A 280 -5.01 1.49 -10.75
C VAL A 280 -3.76 1.69 -11.61
N VAL A 281 -2.56 1.46 -11.06
CA VAL A 281 -1.28 1.60 -11.79
C VAL A 281 -1.19 0.63 -12.96
N SER A 282 -1.68 -0.60 -12.80
CA SER A 282 -1.72 -1.62 -13.87
C SER A 282 -2.85 -1.41 -14.89
N GLY A 283 -3.71 -0.41 -14.70
CA GLY A 283 -4.84 -0.10 -15.60
C GLY A 283 -6.04 -1.04 -15.47
N LYS A 284 -6.07 -1.91 -14.47
CA LYS A 284 -7.25 -2.76 -14.20
C LYS A 284 -8.43 -1.95 -13.70
N ILE A 285 -8.17 -0.90 -12.93
CA ILE A 285 -9.15 0.12 -12.58
C ILE A 285 -8.83 1.32 -13.48
N PRO A 286 -9.77 1.74 -14.35
CA PRO A 286 -9.52 2.87 -15.24
C PRO A 286 -9.25 4.12 -14.40
N GLY A 287 -8.07 4.69 -14.59
CA GLY A 287 -7.74 6.00 -14.04
C GLY A 287 -8.72 7.03 -14.62
N ASN A 288 -8.89 8.12 -13.90
CA ASN A 288 -9.72 9.24 -14.36
C ASN A 288 -9.02 9.92 -15.56
N ALA A 289 -9.14 9.31 -16.75
CA ALA A 289 -8.50 9.78 -17.98
C ALA A 289 -9.18 11.06 -18.53
N THR A 290 -9.83 11.84 -17.70
CA THR A 290 -10.31 13.19 -18.04
C THR A 290 -10.58 14.01 -16.77
N ALA A 291 -9.55 14.41 -16.06
CA ALA A 291 -9.59 15.77 -15.56
C ALA A 291 -9.28 16.66 -16.77
N THR A 292 -10.28 16.85 -17.63
CA THR A 292 -10.32 18.03 -18.49
C THR A 292 -9.98 19.20 -17.57
N ALA A 293 -8.89 19.90 -17.88
CA ALA A 293 -8.55 21.16 -17.21
C ALA A 293 -9.85 21.92 -17.03
N PRO A 294 -10.10 22.51 -15.83
CA PRO A 294 -11.32 23.27 -15.64
C PRO A 294 -11.39 24.23 -16.82
N ALA A 295 -12.47 24.10 -17.61
CA ALA A 295 -12.73 25.04 -18.69
C ALA A 295 -12.58 26.41 -18.07
N VAL A 296 -11.60 27.14 -18.55
CA VAL A 296 -11.46 28.55 -18.25
C VAL A 296 -12.82 29.11 -18.56
N VAL A 297 -13.61 29.37 -17.51
CA VAL A 297 -14.84 30.11 -17.64
C VAL A 297 -14.35 31.49 -18.11
N THR A 298 -14.37 31.66 -19.43
CA THR A 298 -14.24 32.97 -20.03
C THR A 298 -15.32 33.78 -19.41
N ALA A 299 -14.91 34.65 -18.49
CA ALA A 299 -15.79 35.66 -17.93
C ALA A 299 -16.47 36.39 -19.13
N PRO A 300 -17.78 36.60 -19.11
CA PRO A 300 -18.44 37.34 -20.17
C PRO A 300 -17.69 38.68 -20.30
N ALA A 301 -17.37 39.04 -21.53
CA ALA A 301 -16.66 40.26 -21.88
C ALA A 301 -17.25 41.40 -21.08
N ALA A 302 -16.40 42.05 -20.29
CA ALA A 302 -16.77 43.25 -19.53
C ALA A 302 -17.32 44.23 -20.54
N THR A 303 -18.64 44.53 -20.45
CA THR A 303 -19.29 45.62 -21.16
C THR A 303 -18.52 46.88 -20.82
N THR A 304 -17.87 47.44 -21.83
CA THR A 304 -17.14 48.73 -21.74
C THR A 304 -18.10 49.77 -21.23
N TRP A 305 -17.95 50.15 -19.96
CA TRP A 305 -18.53 51.35 -19.43
C TRP A 305 -17.82 52.55 -20.05
N VAL A 306 -18.48 53.23 -20.94
CA VAL A 306 -18.07 54.56 -21.43
C VAL A 306 -18.46 55.55 -20.35
N PRO A 307 -17.52 56.27 -19.71
CA PRO A 307 -17.89 57.33 -18.80
C PRO A 307 -18.44 58.53 -19.61
N VAL A 308 -19.70 58.84 -19.40
CA VAL A 308 -20.26 60.12 -19.88
C VAL A 308 -19.63 61.25 -19.07
N VAL A 309 -18.77 61.99 -19.73
CA VAL A 309 -18.19 63.22 -19.19
C VAL A 309 -19.25 64.30 -19.37
N THR A 310 -19.88 64.69 -18.28
CA THR A 310 -20.68 65.97 -18.22
C THR A 310 -20.08 66.88 -17.17
N ASN A 311 -19.74 68.05 -17.67
CA ASN A 311 -19.60 69.29 -17.00
C ASN A 311 -18.35 69.70 -16.23
N SER A 312 -17.67 70.56 -16.88
CA SER A 312 -16.68 71.52 -16.46
C SER A 312 -17.06 72.30 -15.18
N VAL A 313 -16.21 72.21 -14.16
CA VAL A 313 -16.18 73.17 -13.07
C VAL A 313 -14.93 74.03 -13.19
N PRO A 314 -15.01 75.36 -13.16
CA PRO A 314 -13.83 76.20 -13.40
C PRO A 314 -12.85 76.15 -12.24
N LEU A 315 -11.57 76.14 -12.65
CA LEU A 315 -10.39 76.12 -11.78
C LEU A 315 -10.29 77.47 -11.05
N ILE A 316 -10.50 77.53 -9.71
CA ILE A 316 -10.19 78.70 -8.89
C ILE A 316 -8.69 78.60 -8.54
N LEU A 317 -7.91 79.56 -9.09
CA LEU A 317 -6.55 79.82 -8.76
C LEU A 317 -6.45 80.39 -7.31
N LEU A 318 -5.80 79.63 -6.44
CA LEU A 318 -5.34 80.14 -5.15
C LEU A 318 -3.93 80.74 -5.28
N PRO A 319 -3.65 81.93 -4.67
CA PRO A 319 -2.32 82.54 -4.81
C PRO A 319 -1.26 81.88 -3.98
N ALA A 320 -0.02 81.87 -4.51
CA ALA A 320 1.20 81.35 -3.93
C ALA A 320 1.52 82.06 -2.59
N VAL A 321 1.79 81.21 -1.58
CA VAL A 321 2.39 81.66 -0.32
C VAL A 321 3.91 81.59 -0.47
N THR A 322 4.54 82.73 -0.43
CA THR A 322 6.02 82.87 -0.36
C THR A 322 6.49 82.56 1.07
N PRO A 323 7.59 81.84 1.24
CA PRO A 323 8.21 81.64 2.55
C PRO A 323 9.09 82.86 2.84
N GLY A 324 8.78 83.56 3.93
CA GLY A 324 9.62 84.57 4.53
C GLY A 324 10.54 83.99 5.59
N ARG A 325 11.79 84.28 5.42
CA ARG A 325 12.92 84.36 6.35
C ARG A 325 12.95 83.49 7.60
#